data_1e329b9e92df611b9258d5ab179e7f66
#
_entry.id   1e329b9e92df611b9258d5ab179e7f66
#
_cell.length_a   1.000
_cell.length_b   1.000
_cell.length_c   1.000
_cell.angle_alpha   90.00
_cell.angle_beta   90.00
_cell.angle_gamma   90.00
#
_symmetry.space_group_name_H-M   'P 1'
#
loop_
_entity.id
_entity.type
_entity.pdbx_description
1 polymer ?
#
loop_
_entity_poly.entity_id
_entity_poly.type
_entity_poly.pdbx_seq_one_letter_code
_entity_poly.pdbx_strand_id
1 'polypeptide(L)'
;MVEKLFKLRENGTDVRTEVMAGITTFMTMAYIIALNPNLLTGFGAQGGSQLWNGVFLATCIASAVGTLVMAFAANKPFAMAPGMGLNSFFAVVVANIVTLTGMSYLQSFQTALCVILIEGIVFIILSVLKVREKIVEAIPLGIRLGIAPAIGLMLLNIGIGSNAGVYSSDGGPFYVMRDFFGALTPSLAKANMGDGYPQMVLTVVTMFVGLFLIVLFAHKKIKGSVLLGMLCASGIYWAGEAIFLHTNPFASLKGASFVPAFGDMAETTLFKFDFAALGEIGWFTVVTLVITFCIIDMFDTIGTLVGTASRAGMVDKDGNMPRMR
;
A
#
# COMPACT_ATOMS: atom_id res chain seq x y z
N MET A 1 -9.04 31.53 13.44
CA MET A 1 -9.80 30.72 12.46
C MET A 1 -9.47 29.24 12.60
N VAL A 2 -8.21 28.85 12.55
CA VAL A 2 -7.70 27.46 12.69
C VAL A 2 -8.13 26.82 14.03
N GLU A 3 -8.02 27.58 15.13
CA GLU A 3 -8.43 27.18 16.48
C GLU A 3 -9.90 26.74 16.57
N LYS A 4 -10.81 27.53 15.96
CA LYS A 4 -12.24 27.22 15.95
C LYS A 4 -12.58 26.01 15.07
N LEU A 5 -11.82 25.81 14.00
CA LEU A 5 -12.07 24.73 13.03
C LEU A 5 -11.62 23.37 13.59
N PHE A 6 -10.43 23.30 14.19
CA PHE A 6 -9.82 22.07 14.64
C PHE A 6 -9.86 21.85 16.15
N LYS A 7 -10.46 22.78 16.91
CA LYS A 7 -10.62 22.68 18.36
C LYS A 7 -9.31 22.33 19.09
N LEU A 8 -8.21 23.00 18.71
CA LEU A 8 -6.87 22.65 19.16
C LEU A 8 -6.73 22.64 20.69
N ARG A 9 -7.30 23.65 21.39
CA ARG A 9 -7.25 23.72 22.85
C ARG A 9 -8.08 22.62 23.51
N GLU A 10 -9.24 22.27 22.94
CA GLU A 10 -10.06 21.17 23.45
C GLU A 10 -9.32 19.84 23.31
N ASN A 11 -8.50 19.68 22.27
CA ASN A 11 -7.68 18.52 22.01
C ASN A 11 -6.30 18.56 22.71
N GLY A 12 -6.00 19.61 23.48
CA GLY A 12 -4.76 19.74 24.23
C GLY A 12 -3.50 19.96 23.36
N THR A 13 -3.67 20.54 22.17
CA THR A 13 -2.59 20.69 21.17
C THR A 13 -2.47 22.16 20.70
N ASP A 14 -1.44 22.46 19.92
CA ASP A 14 -1.19 23.74 19.30
C ASP A 14 -0.83 23.57 17.81
N VAL A 15 -0.87 24.67 17.05
CA VAL A 15 -0.61 24.66 15.60
C VAL A 15 0.78 24.09 15.26
N ARG A 16 1.78 24.41 16.07
CA ARG A 16 3.16 23.96 15.85
C ARG A 16 3.26 22.44 16.01
N THR A 17 2.64 21.91 17.06
CA THR A 17 2.60 20.47 17.35
C THR A 17 1.88 19.73 16.24
N GLU A 18 0.73 20.24 15.77
CA GLU A 18 -0.04 19.61 14.68
C GLU A 18 0.72 19.60 13.35
N VAL A 19 1.37 20.70 12.99
CA VAL A 19 2.19 20.76 11.77
C VAL A 19 3.36 19.79 11.84
N MET A 20 4.06 19.74 12.98
CA MET A 20 5.17 18.81 13.16
C MET A 20 4.72 17.34 13.17
N ALA A 21 3.56 17.06 13.76
CA ALA A 21 2.94 15.74 13.73
C ALA A 21 2.56 15.35 12.30
N GLY A 22 1.93 16.26 11.54
CA GLY A 22 1.57 16.03 10.14
C GLY A 22 2.78 15.75 9.26
N ILE A 23 3.86 16.53 9.38
CA ILE A 23 5.12 16.28 8.66
C ILE A 23 5.70 14.91 9.04
N THR A 24 5.72 14.57 10.33
CA THR A 24 6.24 13.27 10.79
C THR A 24 5.40 12.12 10.23
N THR A 25 4.07 12.25 10.24
CA THR A 25 3.16 11.24 9.68
C THR A 25 3.39 11.10 8.17
N PHE A 26 3.48 12.22 7.44
CA PHE A 26 3.80 12.18 6.00
C PHE A 26 5.13 11.45 5.75
N MET A 27 6.18 11.77 6.51
CA MET A 27 7.49 11.11 6.38
C MET A 27 7.43 9.59 6.61
N THR A 28 6.51 9.11 7.44
CA THR A 28 6.37 7.67 7.69
C THR A 28 5.59 6.94 6.59
N MET A 29 4.71 7.63 5.88
CA MET A 29 3.84 7.02 4.86
C MET A 29 4.22 7.38 3.42
N ALA A 30 5.21 8.28 3.22
CA ALA A 30 5.61 8.75 1.89
C ALA A 30 6.05 7.63 0.93
N TYR A 31 6.53 6.49 1.46
CA TYR A 31 6.92 5.33 0.65
C TYR A 31 5.77 4.79 -0.20
N ILE A 32 4.51 4.98 0.22
CA ILE A 32 3.35 4.46 -0.48
C ILE A 32 3.17 5.09 -1.86
N ILE A 33 3.65 6.32 -2.03
CA ILE A 33 3.61 7.05 -3.30
C ILE A 33 4.32 6.28 -4.41
N ALA A 34 5.42 5.63 -4.10
CA ALA A 34 6.17 4.80 -5.05
C ALA A 34 5.76 3.33 -4.99
N LEU A 35 5.48 2.80 -3.78
CA LEU A 35 5.17 1.39 -3.61
C LEU A 35 3.83 1.01 -4.23
N ASN A 36 2.82 1.86 -4.10
CA ASN A 36 1.48 1.54 -4.62
C ASN A 36 1.44 1.39 -6.15
N PRO A 37 1.97 2.34 -6.97
CA PRO A 37 2.04 2.12 -8.40
C PRO A 37 2.88 0.90 -8.77
N ASN A 38 4.02 0.68 -8.11
CA ASN A 38 4.84 -0.50 -8.37
C ASN A 38 4.05 -1.80 -8.12
N LEU A 39 3.35 -1.89 -7.00
CA LEU A 39 2.56 -3.07 -6.66
C LEU A 39 1.44 -3.32 -7.68
N LEU A 40 0.70 -2.27 -8.04
CA LEU A 40 -0.45 -2.37 -8.93
C LEU A 40 -0.09 -2.57 -10.41
N THR A 41 1.16 -2.30 -10.80
CA THR A 41 1.68 -2.55 -12.14
C THR A 41 2.65 -3.72 -12.21
N GLY A 42 2.63 -4.60 -11.21
CA GLY A 42 3.53 -5.76 -11.15
C GLY A 42 5.00 -5.35 -11.21
N PHE A 43 5.39 -4.30 -10.47
CA PHE A 43 6.73 -3.72 -10.44
C PHE A 43 7.23 -3.23 -11.80
N GLY A 44 6.33 -2.65 -12.58
CA GLY A 44 6.61 -2.11 -13.91
C GLY A 44 6.64 -3.15 -15.04
N ALA A 45 6.44 -4.42 -14.72
CA ALA A 45 6.36 -5.49 -15.71
C ALA A 45 5.05 -5.47 -16.51
N GLN A 46 4.00 -4.84 -15.97
CA GLN A 46 2.64 -4.85 -16.51
C GLN A 46 2.09 -3.43 -16.72
N GLY A 47 1.31 -3.24 -17.77
CA GLY A 47 0.57 -1.99 -18.01
C GLY A 47 1.40 -0.79 -18.49
N GLY A 48 2.72 -0.88 -18.54
CA GLY A 48 3.61 0.17 -19.02
C GLY A 48 3.69 1.43 -18.13
N SER A 49 4.47 2.41 -18.60
CA SER A 49 4.71 3.66 -17.86
C SER A 49 3.45 4.53 -17.71
N GLN A 50 2.54 4.49 -18.67
CA GLN A 50 1.31 5.27 -18.60
C GLN A 50 0.41 4.84 -17.44
N LEU A 51 0.21 3.52 -17.24
CA LEU A 51 -0.57 3.02 -16.10
C LEU A 51 0.14 3.34 -14.79
N TRP A 52 1.47 3.19 -14.73
CA TRP A 52 2.24 3.54 -13.54
C TRP A 52 2.05 5.01 -13.15
N ASN A 53 2.19 5.93 -14.11
CA ASN A 53 1.97 7.37 -13.89
C ASN A 53 0.53 7.67 -13.44
N GLY A 54 -0.45 7.02 -14.06
CA GLY A 54 -1.86 7.16 -13.70
C GLY A 54 -2.14 6.73 -12.27
N VAL A 55 -1.63 5.57 -11.86
CA VAL A 55 -1.78 5.05 -10.48
C VAL A 55 -1.03 5.92 -9.48
N PHE A 56 0.18 6.41 -9.82
CA PHE A 56 0.95 7.32 -8.98
C PHE A 56 0.16 8.59 -8.65
N LEU A 57 -0.38 9.26 -9.66
CA LEU A 57 -1.16 10.48 -9.46
C LEU A 57 -2.47 10.20 -8.72
N ALA A 58 -3.18 9.11 -9.07
CA ALA A 58 -4.39 8.70 -8.37
C ALA A 58 -4.11 8.43 -6.88
N THR A 59 -2.99 7.80 -6.54
CA THR A 59 -2.56 7.55 -5.16
C THR A 59 -2.34 8.85 -4.40
N CYS A 60 -1.63 9.81 -4.99
CA CYS A 60 -1.37 11.11 -4.38
C CYS A 60 -2.67 11.89 -4.12
N ILE A 61 -3.54 11.97 -5.15
CA ILE A 61 -4.79 12.73 -5.07
C ILE A 61 -5.76 12.07 -4.08
N ALA A 62 -5.97 10.75 -4.17
CA ALA A 62 -6.87 10.04 -3.28
C ALA A 62 -6.43 10.13 -1.82
N SER A 63 -5.13 10.00 -1.54
CA SER A 63 -4.59 10.14 -0.19
C SER A 63 -4.76 11.56 0.36
N ALA A 64 -4.53 12.58 -0.49
CA ALA A 64 -4.72 13.98 -0.11
C ALA A 64 -6.19 14.27 0.19
N VAL A 65 -7.11 13.88 -0.72
CA VAL A 65 -8.55 14.08 -0.54
C VAL A 65 -9.06 13.33 0.69
N GLY A 66 -8.71 12.05 0.85
CA GLY A 66 -9.10 11.24 2.00
C GLY A 66 -8.63 11.85 3.32
N THR A 67 -7.37 12.31 3.39
CA THR A 67 -6.82 12.96 4.58
C THR A 67 -7.53 14.28 4.88
N LEU A 68 -7.82 15.11 3.86
CA LEU A 68 -8.58 16.34 4.04
C LEU A 68 -10.01 16.08 4.53
N VAL A 69 -10.69 15.08 3.95
CA VAL A 69 -12.03 14.69 4.43
C VAL A 69 -11.97 14.21 5.89
N MET A 70 -10.98 13.42 6.27
CA MET A 70 -10.79 12.98 7.65
C MET A 70 -10.56 14.17 8.60
N ALA A 71 -9.75 15.14 8.18
CA ALA A 71 -9.45 16.33 8.97
C ALA A 71 -10.67 17.24 9.14
N PHE A 72 -11.41 17.52 8.05
CA PHE A 72 -12.52 18.49 8.09
C PHE A 72 -13.85 17.89 8.53
N ALA A 73 -14.18 16.66 8.11
CA ALA A 73 -15.44 16.04 8.43
C ALA A 73 -15.40 15.29 9.77
N ALA A 74 -14.36 14.51 10.03
CA ALA A 74 -14.24 13.73 11.26
C ALA A 74 -13.48 14.46 12.38
N ASN A 75 -12.72 15.51 12.06
CA ASN A 75 -11.84 16.22 12.99
C ASN A 75 -10.93 15.27 13.78
N LYS A 76 -10.31 14.33 13.05
CA LYS A 76 -9.41 13.32 13.61
C LYS A 76 -8.02 13.41 12.96
N PRO A 77 -6.93 13.24 13.72
CA PRO A 77 -5.56 13.36 13.22
C PRO A 77 -5.08 12.06 12.54
N PHE A 78 -5.89 11.47 11.67
CA PHE A 78 -5.50 10.29 10.90
C PHE A 78 -5.22 10.66 9.46
N ALA A 79 -4.01 10.34 8.98
CA ALA A 79 -3.69 10.42 7.58
C ALA A 79 -4.22 9.17 6.86
N MET A 80 -4.83 9.41 5.69
CA MET A 80 -5.40 8.36 4.86
C MET A 80 -4.44 8.01 3.72
N ALA A 81 -4.23 6.72 3.51
CA ALA A 81 -3.45 6.20 2.39
C ALA A 81 -4.02 4.84 1.96
N PRO A 82 -3.76 4.41 0.71
CA PRO A 82 -4.20 3.09 0.26
C PRO A 82 -3.70 1.96 1.15
N GLY A 83 -4.58 1.03 1.50
CA GLY A 83 -4.23 -0.16 2.28
C GLY A 83 -3.46 -1.17 1.42
N MET A 84 -2.24 -1.55 1.84
CA MET A 84 -1.40 -2.46 1.05
C MET A 84 -2.01 -3.85 0.90
N GLY A 85 -2.75 -4.33 1.90
CA GLY A 85 -3.45 -5.61 1.84
C GLY A 85 -4.48 -5.68 0.74
N LEU A 86 -5.32 -4.68 0.69
CA LEU A 86 -6.37 -4.55 -0.32
C LEU A 86 -5.76 -4.40 -1.72
N ASN A 87 -4.72 -3.58 -1.85
CA ASN A 87 -4.06 -3.35 -3.13
C ASN A 87 -3.31 -4.57 -3.63
N SER A 88 -2.69 -5.35 -2.74
CA SER A 88 -2.08 -6.63 -3.12
C SER A 88 -3.13 -7.60 -3.65
N PHE A 89 -4.27 -7.69 -2.98
CA PHE A 89 -5.38 -8.53 -3.44
C PHE A 89 -5.94 -8.03 -4.78
N PHE A 90 -6.07 -6.71 -4.97
CA PHE A 90 -6.47 -6.11 -6.24
C PHE A 90 -5.53 -6.50 -7.38
N ALA A 91 -4.22 -6.40 -7.19
CA ALA A 91 -3.24 -6.79 -8.21
C ALA A 91 -3.39 -8.26 -8.62
N VAL A 92 -3.70 -9.13 -7.66
CA VAL A 92 -4.00 -10.54 -7.91
C VAL A 92 -5.27 -10.72 -8.72
N VAL A 93 -6.32 -9.99 -8.35
CA VAL A 93 -7.60 -10.04 -9.08
C VAL A 93 -7.37 -9.61 -10.53
N VAL A 94 -6.59 -8.55 -10.78
CA VAL A 94 -6.22 -8.12 -12.13
C VAL A 94 -5.50 -9.23 -12.89
N ALA A 95 -4.48 -9.85 -12.27
CA ALA A 95 -3.74 -10.96 -12.90
C ALA A 95 -4.64 -12.17 -13.20
N ASN A 96 -5.58 -12.49 -12.31
CA ASN A 96 -6.56 -13.56 -12.54
C ASN A 96 -7.52 -13.22 -13.69
N ILE A 97 -7.98 -11.97 -13.80
CA ILE A 97 -8.82 -11.53 -14.91
C ILE A 97 -8.07 -11.68 -16.24
N VAL A 98 -6.80 -11.23 -16.31
CA VAL A 98 -5.95 -11.44 -17.49
C VAL A 98 -5.89 -12.92 -17.87
N THR A 99 -5.67 -13.80 -16.91
CA THR A 99 -5.53 -15.24 -17.15
C THR A 99 -6.83 -15.90 -17.60
N LEU A 100 -7.96 -15.48 -17.03
CA LEU A 100 -9.27 -16.07 -17.32
C LEU A 100 -9.85 -15.59 -18.66
N THR A 101 -9.63 -14.33 -19.00
CA THR A 101 -10.30 -13.69 -20.15
C THR A 101 -9.37 -13.48 -21.35
N GLY A 102 -8.04 -13.48 -21.12
CA GLY A 102 -7.06 -13.13 -22.16
C GLY A 102 -7.00 -11.64 -22.51
N MET A 103 -7.70 -10.78 -21.76
CA MET A 103 -7.66 -9.33 -21.95
C MET A 103 -6.27 -8.74 -21.67
N SER A 104 -6.00 -7.55 -22.19
CA SER A 104 -4.81 -6.79 -21.84
C SER A 104 -4.79 -6.43 -20.35
N TYR A 105 -3.61 -6.25 -19.77
CA TYR A 105 -3.49 -5.87 -18.35
C TYR A 105 -4.24 -4.58 -18.01
N LEU A 106 -4.15 -3.55 -18.88
CA LEU A 106 -4.86 -2.29 -18.71
C LEU A 106 -6.38 -2.47 -18.68
N GLN A 107 -6.93 -3.25 -19.62
CA GLN A 107 -8.35 -3.53 -19.68
C GLN A 107 -8.82 -4.33 -18.45
N SER A 108 -8.07 -5.35 -18.04
CA SER A 108 -8.33 -6.12 -16.82
C SER A 108 -8.27 -5.24 -15.57
N PHE A 109 -7.34 -4.29 -15.52
CA PHE A 109 -7.23 -3.29 -14.47
C PHE A 109 -8.48 -2.41 -14.40
N GLN A 110 -8.94 -1.88 -15.53
CA GLN A 110 -10.14 -1.04 -15.63
C GLN A 110 -11.42 -1.82 -15.28
N THR A 111 -11.47 -3.10 -15.61
CA THR A 111 -12.56 -4.00 -15.19
C THR A 111 -12.54 -4.26 -13.69
N ALA A 112 -11.37 -4.48 -13.11
CA ALA A 112 -11.23 -4.62 -11.66
C ALA A 112 -11.58 -3.33 -10.91
N LEU A 113 -11.34 -2.14 -11.50
CA LEU A 113 -11.81 -0.88 -10.94
C LEU A 113 -13.34 -0.80 -10.86
N CYS A 114 -14.09 -1.43 -11.79
CA CYS A 114 -15.55 -1.52 -11.68
C CYS A 114 -15.97 -2.33 -10.46
N VAL A 115 -15.26 -3.43 -10.17
CA VAL A 115 -15.53 -4.25 -8.97
C VAL A 115 -15.32 -3.43 -7.71
N ILE A 116 -14.22 -2.66 -7.63
CA ILE A 116 -13.94 -1.77 -6.48
C ILE A 116 -14.97 -0.64 -6.37
N LEU A 117 -15.44 -0.09 -7.48
CA LEU A 117 -16.49 0.92 -7.44
C LEU A 117 -17.79 0.36 -6.85
N ILE A 118 -18.19 -0.84 -7.28
CA ILE A 118 -19.39 -1.53 -6.77
C ILE A 118 -19.19 -1.84 -5.28
N GLU A 119 -18.02 -2.36 -4.91
CA GLU A 119 -17.65 -2.64 -3.53
C GLU A 119 -17.75 -1.38 -2.66
N GLY A 120 -17.16 -0.26 -3.07
CA GLY A 120 -17.21 0.99 -2.33
C GLY A 120 -18.63 1.50 -2.11
N ILE A 121 -19.53 1.36 -3.09
CA ILE A 121 -20.96 1.70 -2.93
C ILE A 121 -21.61 0.78 -1.89
N VAL A 122 -21.41 -0.53 -1.99
CA VAL A 122 -21.92 -1.52 -1.03
C VAL A 122 -21.39 -1.22 0.37
N PHE A 123 -20.09 -0.91 0.49
CA PHE A 123 -19.45 -0.57 1.76
C PHE A 123 -20.07 0.68 2.42
N ILE A 124 -20.35 1.72 1.62
CA ILE A 124 -21.05 2.92 2.11
C ILE A 124 -22.45 2.56 2.64
N ILE A 125 -23.20 1.77 1.87
CA ILE A 125 -24.55 1.32 2.27
C ILE A 125 -24.50 0.54 3.59
N LEU A 126 -23.59 -0.43 3.72
CA LEU A 126 -23.40 -1.22 4.95
C LEU A 126 -22.99 -0.34 6.14
N SER A 127 -22.18 0.69 5.90
CA SER A 127 -21.76 1.64 6.94
C SER A 127 -22.93 2.51 7.41
N VAL A 128 -23.75 3.04 6.49
CA VAL A 128 -24.95 3.85 6.82
C VAL A 128 -26.00 3.02 7.57
N LEU A 129 -26.17 1.75 7.18
CA LEU A 129 -27.10 0.82 7.85
C LEU A 129 -26.57 0.27 9.18
N LYS A 130 -25.36 0.66 9.60
CA LYS A 130 -24.67 0.16 10.81
C LYS A 130 -24.51 -1.37 10.87
N VAL A 131 -24.61 -2.03 9.74
CA VAL A 131 -24.37 -3.48 9.62
C VAL A 131 -22.93 -3.79 9.95
N ARG A 132 -22.01 -2.91 9.54
CA ARG A 132 -20.58 -3.01 9.81
C ARG A 132 -20.29 -3.09 11.32
N GLU A 133 -20.90 -2.23 12.14
CA GLU A 133 -20.70 -2.25 13.60
C GLU A 133 -21.09 -3.61 14.18
N LYS A 134 -22.24 -4.17 13.76
CA LYS A 134 -22.71 -5.49 14.21
C LYS A 134 -21.78 -6.63 13.79
N ILE A 135 -21.22 -6.57 12.55
CA ILE A 135 -20.26 -7.57 12.09
C ILE A 135 -18.99 -7.50 12.92
N VAL A 136 -18.48 -6.29 13.20
CA VAL A 136 -17.30 -6.08 14.04
C VAL A 136 -17.50 -6.62 15.45
N GLU A 137 -18.67 -6.35 16.04
CA GLU A 137 -19.02 -6.86 17.38
C GLU A 137 -19.12 -8.39 17.41
N ALA A 138 -19.57 -9.02 16.33
CA ALA A 138 -19.67 -10.46 16.21
C ALA A 138 -18.30 -11.17 16.07
N ILE A 139 -17.23 -10.43 15.70
CA ILE A 139 -15.90 -11.00 15.57
C ILE A 139 -15.27 -11.22 16.95
N PRO A 140 -14.82 -12.44 17.29
CA PRO A 140 -14.13 -12.73 18.54
C PRO A 140 -12.92 -11.82 18.76
N LEU A 141 -12.70 -11.40 19.99
CA LEU A 141 -11.61 -10.49 20.36
C LEU A 141 -10.23 -11.00 19.89
N GLY A 142 -9.98 -12.31 19.98
CA GLY A 142 -8.71 -12.90 19.53
C GLY A 142 -8.44 -12.67 18.05
N ILE A 143 -9.47 -12.76 17.20
CA ILE A 143 -9.35 -12.47 15.76
C ILE A 143 -9.06 -11.00 15.55
N ARG A 144 -9.81 -10.09 16.20
CA ARG A 144 -9.58 -8.63 16.10
C ARG A 144 -8.17 -8.23 16.47
N LEU A 145 -7.62 -8.81 17.53
CA LEU A 145 -6.24 -8.57 17.96
C LEU A 145 -5.20 -9.17 17.01
N GLY A 146 -5.54 -10.25 16.30
CA GLY A 146 -4.69 -10.92 15.32
C GLY A 146 -4.57 -10.21 13.98
N ILE A 147 -5.51 -9.30 13.62
CA ILE A 147 -5.54 -8.64 12.32
C ILE A 147 -4.27 -7.79 12.09
N ALA A 148 -3.91 -6.94 13.04
CA ALA A 148 -2.75 -6.06 12.89
C ALA A 148 -1.41 -6.82 12.75
N PRO A 149 -1.11 -7.86 13.56
CA PRO A 149 0.04 -8.73 13.32
C PRO A 149 0.00 -9.45 11.97
N ALA A 150 -1.17 -9.92 11.53
CA ALA A 150 -1.31 -10.61 10.24
C ALA A 150 -0.99 -9.67 9.05
N ILE A 151 -1.48 -8.42 9.10
CA ILE A 151 -1.13 -7.39 8.11
C ILE A 151 0.38 -7.13 8.12
N GLY A 152 0.99 -7.01 9.30
CA GLY A 152 2.44 -6.82 9.44
C GLY A 152 3.25 -7.97 8.83
N LEU A 153 2.86 -9.21 9.05
CA LEU A 153 3.49 -10.41 8.45
C LEU A 153 3.31 -10.45 6.93
N MET A 154 2.14 -10.04 6.43
CA MET A 154 1.90 -9.95 4.99
C MET A 154 2.80 -8.90 4.34
N LEU A 155 2.94 -7.71 4.94
CA LEU A 155 3.84 -6.66 4.44
C LEU A 155 5.31 -7.10 4.49
N LEU A 156 5.71 -7.81 5.54
CA LEU A 156 7.03 -8.42 5.64
C LEU A 156 7.27 -9.40 4.48
N ASN A 157 6.30 -10.27 4.22
CA ASN A 157 6.37 -11.25 3.14
C ASN A 157 6.49 -10.58 1.75
N ILE A 158 5.71 -9.53 1.48
CA ILE A 158 5.82 -8.75 0.25
C ILE A 158 7.19 -8.06 0.14
N GLY A 159 7.66 -7.45 1.23
CA GLY A 159 8.94 -6.74 1.25
C GLY A 159 10.13 -7.64 0.96
N ILE A 160 10.22 -8.79 1.62
CA ILE A 160 11.32 -9.75 1.44
C ILE A 160 11.19 -10.50 0.11
N GLY A 161 9.98 -10.87 -0.27
CA GLY A 161 9.73 -11.67 -1.47
C GLY A 161 9.79 -10.87 -2.75
N SER A 162 8.69 -10.21 -3.07
CA SER A 162 8.51 -9.54 -4.36
C SER A 162 9.45 -8.37 -4.58
N ASN A 163 9.63 -7.53 -3.55
CA ASN A 163 10.42 -6.31 -3.69
C ASN A 163 11.92 -6.57 -3.66
N ALA A 164 12.37 -7.42 -2.75
CA ALA A 164 13.79 -7.74 -2.63
C ALA A 164 14.23 -8.89 -3.54
N GLY A 165 13.29 -9.65 -4.09
CA GLY A 165 13.58 -10.78 -4.97
C GLY A 165 14.24 -11.96 -4.26
N VAL A 166 14.11 -12.06 -2.93
CA VAL A 166 14.72 -13.14 -2.13
C VAL A 166 14.11 -14.49 -2.48
N TYR A 167 12.86 -14.50 -2.90
CA TYR A 167 12.21 -15.70 -3.44
C TYR A 167 11.20 -15.29 -4.51
N SER A 168 11.08 -16.11 -5.53
CA SER A 168 10.04 -16.00 -6.53
C SER A 168 8.92 -16.98 -6.18
N SER A 169 7.67 -16.57 -6.37
CA SER A 169 6.54 -17.48 -6.39
C SER A 169 6.14 -17.71 -7.83
N ASP A 170 5.97 -18.95 -8.21
CA ASP A 170 5.38 -19.29 -9.50
C ASP A 170 3.88 -18.92 -9.49
N GLY A 171 3.59 -17.63 -9.68
CA GLY A 171 2.26 -17.15 -10.02
C GLY A 171 1.19 -17.14 -8.94
N GLY A 172 1.53 -17.17 -7.65
CA GLY A 172 0.54 -17.05 -6.58
C GLY A 172 0.44 -15.64 -5.99
N PRO A 173 -0.77 -15.21 -5.60
CA PRO A 173 -1.02 -13.85 -5.07
C PRO A 173 -0.46 -13.60 -3.68
N PHE A 174 -0.29 -14.65 -2.93
CA PHE A 174 0.32 -14.62 -1.62
C PHE A 174 1.66 -15.31 -1.73
N TYR A 175 2.72 -14.51 -1.78
CA TYR A 175 4.08 -14.99 -1.74
C TYR A 175 4.30 -15.70 -0.42
N VAL A 176 4.20 -17.03 -0.47
CA VAL A 176 4.54 -17.86 0.67
C VAL A 176 6.04 -18.02 0.65
N MET A 177 6.70 -17.86 1.78
CA MET A 177 8.12 -18.13 1.97
C MET A 177 8.39 -19.62 1.71
N ARG A 178 8.45 -20.02 0.44
CA ARG A 178 8.58 -21.42 0.04
C ARG A 178 9.99 -21.94 0.15
N ASP A 179 10.95 -21.09 -0.22
CA ASP A 179 12.35 -21.49 -0.28
C ASP A 179 13.29 -20.30 -0.04
N PHE A 180 13.17 -19.70 1.13
CA PHE A 180 14.02 -18.59 1.54
C PHE A 180 15.52 -18.94 1.46
N PHE A 181 15.87 -20.13 1.91
CA PHE A 181 17.27 -20.59 1.89
C PHE A 181 17.73 -20.96 0.48
N GLY A 182 16.86 -21.51 -0.35
CA GLY A 182 17.18 -21.79 -1.75
C GLY A 182 17.42 -20.52 -2.55
N ALA A 183 16.62 -19.47 -2.34
CA ALA A 183 16.82 -18.17 -2.98
C ALA A 183 18.13 -17.51 -2.56
N LEU A 184 18.60 -17.72 -1.33
CA LEU A 184 19.87 -17.24 -0.83
C LEU A 184 21.06 -18.13 -1.24
N THR A 185 20.83 -19.34 -1.78
CA THR A 185 21.89 -20.23 -2.23
C THR A 185 22.46 -19.75 -3.57
N PRO A 186 23.74 -19.33 -3.66
CA PRO A 186 24.28 -18.68 -4.85
C PRO A 186 24.13 -19.51 -6.14
N SER A 187 24.25 -20.80 -6.05
CA SER A 187 24.16 -21.70 -7.21
C SER A 187 22.75 -21.75 -7.80
N LEU A 188 21.72 -21.83 -6.96
CA LEU A 188 20.30 -21.90 -7.38
C LEU A 188 19.83 -20.53 -7.85
N ALA A 189 20.13 -19.47 -7.09
CA ALA A 189 19.74 -18.12 -7.45
C ALA A 189 20.40 -17.66 -8.76
N LYS A 190 21.67 -17.97 -8.97
CA LYS A 190 22.38 -17.67 -10.21
C LYS A 190 21.86 -18.46 -11.40
N ALA A 191 21.47 -19.73 -11.19
CA ALA A 191 20.86 -20.53 -12.24
C ALA A 191 19.48 -20.00 -12.68
N ASN A 192 18.70 -19.46 -11.75
CA ASN A 192 17.36 -18.94 -12.03
C ASN A 192 17.37 -17.51 -12.58
N MET A 193 18.30 -16.66 -12.12
CA MET A 193 18.32 -15.22 -12.42
C MET A 193 19.38 -14.82 -13.46
N GLY A 194 20.35 -15.67 -13.76
CA GLY A 194 21.40 -15.38 -14.74
C GLY A 194 22.13 -14.07 -14.45
N ASP A 195 22.12 -13.16 -15.41
CA ASP A 195 22.79 -11.84 -15.32
C ASP A 195 22.15 -10.91 -14.28
N GLY A 196 20.91 -11.16 -13.85
CA GLY A 196 20.22 -10.39 -12.80
C GLY A 196 20.69 -10.71 -11.38
N TYR A 197 21.49 -11.77 -11.18
CA TYR A 197 21.93 -12.19 -9.85
C TYR A 197 22.71 -11.12 -9.06
N PRO A 198 23.69 -10.39 -9.62
CA PRO A 198 24.40 -9.35 -8.89
C PRO A 198 23.48 -8.22 -8.41
N GLN A 199 22.50 -7.84 -9.23
CA GLN A 199 21.51 -6.81 -8.86
C GLN A 199 20.59 -7.31 -7.74
N MET A 200 20.17 -8.58 -7.77
CA MET A 200 19.38 -9.18 -6.69
C MET A 200 20.18 -9.16 -5.37
N VAL A 201 21.43 -9.57 -5.38
CA VAL A 201 22.29 -9.56 -4.19
C VAL A 201 22.42 -8.15 -3.62
N LEU A 202 22.65 -7.14 -4.48
CA LEU A 202 22.70 -5.75 -4.06
C LEU A 202 21.39 -5.31 -3.42
N THR A 203 20.24 -5.66 -4.02
CA THR A 203 18.90 -5.33 -3.50
C THR A 203 18.69 -5.95 -2.13
N VAL A 204 18.98 -7.24 -1.95
CA VAL A 204 18.81 -7.96 -0.69
C VAL A 204 19.69 -7.38 0.42
N VAL A 205 20.98 -7.14 0.12
CA VAL A 205 21.90 -6.54 1.09
C VAL A 205 21.41 -5.15 1.49
N THR A 206 21.05 -4.33 0.51
CA THR A 206 20.55 -2.97 0.78
C THR A 206 19.27 -2.98 1.58
N MET A 207 18.36 -3.93 1.34
CA MET A 207 17.13 -4.11 2.12
C MET A 207 17.45 -4.36 3.60
N PHE A 208 18.34 -5.31 3.90
CA PHE A 208 18.72 -5.60 5.30
C PHE A 208 19.44 -4.43 5.97
N VAL A 209 20.35 -3.75 5.25
CA VAL A 209 21.02 -2.55 5.75
C VAL A 209 20.00 -1.43 6.00
N GLY A 210 19.06 -1.22 5.09
CA GLY A 210 17.98 -0.25 5.25
C GLY A 210 17.09 -0.54 6.46
N LEU A 211 16.69 -1.80 6.65
CA LEU A 211 15.93 -2.23 7.83
C LEU A 211 16.70 -1.97 9.12
N PHE A 212 17.99 -2.32 9.15
CA PHE A 212 18.86 -2.05 10.31
C PHE A 212 18.95 -0.55 10.61
N LEU A 213 19.10 0.29 9.59
CA LEU A 213 19.16 1.75 9.75
C LEU A 213 17.84 2.32 10.28
N ILE A 214 16.69 1.84 9.79
CA ILE A 214 15.37 2.23 10.31
C ILE A 214 15.26 1.91 11.79
N VAL A 215 15.63 0.68 12.19
CA VAL A 215 15.60 0.25 13.60
C VAL A 215 16.57 1.08 14.44
N LEU A 216 17.77 1.34 13.95
CA LEU A 216 18.77 2.16 14.64
C LEU A 216 18.29 3.59 14.86
N PHE A 217 17.71 4.22 13.84
CA PHE A 217 17.16 5.58 13.92
C PHE A 217 15.93 5.63 14.85
N ALA A 218 15.07 4.62 14.79
CA ALA A 218 13.93 4.50 15.69
C ALA A 218 14.38 4.33 17.15
N HIS A 219 15.40 3.49 17.41
CA HIS A 219 15.99 3.33 18.73
C HIS A 219 16.58 4.65 19.27
N LYS A 220 17.22 5.43 18.42
CA LYS A 220 17.73 6.77 18.76
C LYS A 220 16.63 7.83 18.84
N LYS A 221 15.35 7.46 18.72
CA LYS A 221 14.19 8.36 18.76
C LYS A 221 14.26 9.51 17.74
N ILE A 222 14.90 9.29 16.59
CA ILE A 222 14.96 10.26 15.49
C ILE A 222 13.58 10.32 14.81
N LYS A 223 12.99 11.51 14.77
CA LYS A 223 11.70 11.73 14.07
C LYS A 223 11.90 11.48 12.57
N GLY A 224 10.98 10.72 11.97
CA GLY A 224 11.08 10.36 10.55
C GLY A 224 12.11 9.26 10.26
N SER A 225 12.43 8.40 11.24
CA SER A 225 13.38 7.29 11.13
C SER A 225 13.13 6.41 9.90
N VAL A 226 11.87 6.17 9.53
CA VAL A 226 11.49 5.35 8.38
C VAL A 226 11.95 6.00 7.07
N LEU A 227 11.59 7.28 6.85
CA LEU A 227 11.99 7.99 5.62
C LEU A 227 13.52 8.13 5.54
N LEU A 228 14.18 8.50 6.65
CA LEU A 228 15.64 8.62 6.67
C LEU A 228 16.32 7.28 6.37
N GLY A 229 15.81 6.18 6.92
CA GLY A 229 16.33 4.84 6.62
C GLY A 229 16.14 4.47 5.15
N MET A 230 14.98 4.78 4.56
CA MET A 230 14.73 4.56 3.13
C MET A 230 15.66 5.39 2.24
N LEU A 231 15.86 6.68 2.55
CA LEU A 231 16.77 7.54 1.79
C LEU A 231 18.23 7.06 1.88
N CYS A 232 18.66 6.64 3.06
CA CYS A 232 19.99 6.03 3.23
C CYS A 232 20.12 4.73 2.44
N ALA A 233 19.11 3.85 2.48
CA ALA A 233 19.10 2.62 1.71
C ALA A 233 19.15 2.92 0.19
N SER A 234 18.37 3.89 -0.30
CA SER A 234 18.41 4.31 -1.69
C SER A 234 19.78 4.82 -2.10
N GLY A 235 20.41 5.64 -1.25
CA GLY A 235 21.76 6.13 -1.49
C GLY A 235 22.81 4.99 -1.56
N ILE A 236 22.69 4.01 -0.66
CA ILE A 236 23.58 2.83 -0.66
C ILE A 236 23.34 1.98 -1.91
N TYR A 237 22.07 1.78 -2.31
CA TYR A 237 21.72 1.05 -3.51
C TYR A 237 22.31 1.71 -4.77
N TRP A 238 22.13 3.01 -4.95
CA TRP A 238 22.68 3.76 -6.08
C TRP A 238 24.21 3.77 -6.11
N ALA A 239 24.84 3.89 -4.94
CA ALA A 239 26.30 3.74 -4.85
C ALA A 239 26.74 2.32 -5.24
N GLY A 240 26.00 1.32 -4.80
CA GLY A 240 26.26 -0.08 -5.17
C GLY A 240 26.09 -0.34 -6.67
N GLU A 241 25.05 0.20 -7.30
CA GLU A 241 24.86 0.13 -8.76
C GLU A 241 26.04 0.74 -9.50
N ALA A 242 26.49 1.92 -9.09
CA ALA A 242 27.60 2.60 -9.73
C ALA A 242 28.94 1.86 -9.56
N ILE A 243 29.20 1.30 -8.37
CA ILE A 243 30.48 0.69 -8.02
C ILE A 243 30.57 -0.78 -8.48
N PHE A 244 29.53 -1.58 -8.22
CA PHE A 244 29.56 -3.03 -8.45
C PHE A 244 28.97 -3.45 -9.79
N LEU A 245 27.92 -2.75 -10.25
CA LEU A 245 27.26 -3.07 -11.53
C LEU A 245 27.75 -2.19 -12.68
N HIS A 246 28.56 -1.16 -12.39
CA HIS A 246 29.03 -0.19 -13.38
C HIS A 246 27.91 0.45 -14.21
N THR A 247 26.70 0.53 -13.65
CA THR A 247 25.53 1.15 -14.26
C THR A 247 25.35 2.57 -13.73
N ASN A 248 24.79 3.45 -14.57
CA ASN A 248 24.46 4.81 -14.11
C ASN A 248 23.10 4.79 -13.43
N PRO A 249 23.01 4.93 -12.10
CA PRO A 249 21.75 4.87 -11.36
C PRO A 249 20.76 5.98 -11.73
N PHE A 250 21.27 7.07 -12.35
CA PHE A 250 20.47 8.20 -12.80
C PHE A 250 20.16 8.17 -14.30
N ALA A 251 20.42 7.06 -14.98
CA ALA A 251 20.14 6.92 -16.42
C ALA A 251 18.65 7.10 -16.72
N SER A 252 17.76 6.62 -15.84
CA SER A 252 16.32 6.75 -15.94
C SER A 252 15.80 8.19 -15.78
N LEU A 253 16.59 9.08 -15.18
CA LEU A 253 16.24 10.49 -15.07
C LEU A 253 16.49 11.29 -16.35
N LYS A 254 17.26 10.74 -17.30
CA LYS A 254 17.42 11.35 -18.60
C LYS A 254 16.08 11.32 -19.36
N GLY A 255 15.50 12.51 -19.57
CA GLY A 255 14.20 12.66 -20.23
C GLY A 255 13.00 12.57 -19.28
N ALA A 256 13.21 12.42 -17.98
CA ALA A 256 12.12 12.49 -17.02
C ALA A 256 11.52 13.91 -16.99
N SER A 257 10.20 14.00 -17.08
CA SER A 257 9.46 15.25 -16.93
C SER A 257 9.12 15.47 -15.44
N PHE A 258 9.35 16.69 -14.97
CA PHE A 258 8.88 17.12 -13.65
C PHE A 258 7.40 17.55 -13.66
N VAL A 259 6.79 17.60 -14.84
CA VAL A 259 5.37 17.90 -14.98
C VAL A 259 4.57 16.62 -14.74
N PRO A 260 3.61 16.63 -13.80
CA PRO A 260 2.77 15.47 -13.54
C PRO A 260 2.01 15.03 -14.79
N ALA A 261 2.00 13.73 -15.08
CA ALA A 261 1.39 13.15 -16.28
C ALA A 261 -0.15 13.02 -16.10
N PHE A 262 -0.86 14.13 -15.99
CA PHE A 262 -2.33 14.13 -15.85
C PHE A 262 -3.04 13.48 -17.06
N GLY A 263 -2.44 13.55 -18.27
CA GLY A 263 -2.93 12.85 -19.44
C GLY A 263 -2.97 11.35 -19.23
N ASP A 264 -1.88 10.76 -18.75
CA ASP A 264 -1.79 9.32 -18.46
C ASP A 264 -2.85 8.89 -17.43
N MET A 265 -3.06 9.70 -16.38
CA MET A 265 -4.11 9.43 -15.40
C MET A 265 -5.52 9.47 -16.03
N ALA A 266 -5.80 10.46 -16.88
CA ALA A 266 -7.09 10.58 -17.55
C ALA A 266 -7.33 9.45 -18.54
N GLU A 267 -6.29 8.89 -19.14
CA GLU A 267 -6.40 7.80 -20.10
C GLU A 267 -6.48 6.42 -19.46
N THR A 268 -5.86 6.23 -18.29
CA THR A 268 -5.70 4.90 -17.69
C THR A 268 -6.57 4.64 -16.48
N THR A 269 -6.72 5.63 -15.57
CA THR A 269 -7.30 5.39 -14.24
C THR A 269 -8.50 6.26 -13.90
N LEU A 270 -8.50 7.54 -14.29
CA LEU A 270 -9.55 8.47 -13.88
C LEU A 270 -10.88 8.17 -14.57
N PHE A 271 -11.85 7.66 -13.83
CA PHE A 271 -13.17 7.25 -14.33
C PHE A 271 -13.13 6.27 -15.52
N LYS A 272 -12.03 5.53 -15.68
CA LYS A 272 -11.90 4.50 -16.73
C LYS A 272 -12.41 3.17 -16.18
N PHE A 273 -13.71 2.98 -16.33
CA PHE A 273 -14.43 1.78 -15.91
C PHE A 273 -14.87 0.99 -17.13
N ASP A 274 -14.44 -0.26 -17.26
CA ASP A 274 -14.90 -1.17 -18.32
C ASP A 274 -16.00 -2.10 -17.78
N PHE A 275 -17.22 -1.58 -17.73
CA PHE A 275 -18.39 -2.34 -17.30
C PHE A 275 -18.79 -3.44 -18.29
N ALA A 276 -18.46 -3.30 -19.58
CA ALA A 276 -18.80 -4.30 -20.58
C ALA A 276 -18.05 -5.62 -20.31
N ALA A 277 -16.81 -5.52 -19.92
CA ALA A 277 -15.95 -6.66 -19.63
C ALA A 277 -16.33 -7.40 -18.32
N LEU A 278 -17.15 -6.81 -17.43
CA LEU A 278 -17.65 -7.54 -16.24
C LEU A 278 -18.45 -8.79 -16.60
N GLY A 279 -19.14 -8.77 -17.74
CA GLY A 279 -19.89 -9.93 -18.23
C GLY A 279 -19.01 -11.11 -18.59
N GLU A 280 -17.78 -10.86 -19.05
CA GLU A 280 -16.82 -11.90 -19.44
C GLU A 280 -16.23 -12.64 -18.22
N ILE A 281 -16.14 -11.97 -17.07
CA ILE A 281 -15.69 -12.58 -15.82
C ILE A 281 -16.77 -13.48 -15.21
N GLY A 282 -18.04 -13.21 -15.51
CA GLY A 282 -19.21 -13.89 -14.95
C GLY A 282 -19.70 -13.28 -13.63
N TRP A 283 -21.02 -13.09 -13.56
CA TRP A 283 -21.67 -12.40 -12.43
C TRP A 283 -21.40 -13.05 -11.05
N PHE A 284 -21.29 -14.37 -11.01
CA PHE A 284 -20.98 -15.08 -9.77
C PHE A 284 -19.59 -14.68 -9.23
N THR A 285 -18.60 -14.58 -10.12
CA THR A 285 -17.24 -14.14 -9.76
C THR A 285 -17.24 -12.68 -9.30
N VAL A 286 -17.95 -11.80 -10.00
CA VAL A 286 -18.07 -10.39 -9.62
C VAL A 286 -18.64 -10.24 -8.21
N VAL A 287 -19.76 -10.92 -7.91
CA VAL A 287 -20.39 -10.88 -6.58
C VAL A 287 -19.45 -11.41 -5.50
N THR A 288 -18.77 -12.51 -5.79
CA THR A 288 -17.79 -13.10 -4.84
C THR A 288 -16.63 -12.14 -4.58
N LEU A 289 -16.11 -11.49 -5.62
CA LEU A 289 -15.04 -10.49 -5.47
C LEU A 289 -15.50 -9.29 -4.66
N VAL A 290 -16.69 -8.74 -4.93
CA VAL A 290 -17.23 -7.60 -4.17
C VAL A 290 -17.36 -7.95 -2.68
N ILE A 291 -17.91 -9.13 -2.36
CA ILE A 291 -18.03 -9.58 -0.97
C ILE A 291 -16.64 -9.73 -0.33
N THR A 292 -15.69 -10.33 -1.04
CA THR A 292 -14.34 -10.54 -0.55
C THR A 292 -13.63 -9.22 -0.27
N PHE A 293 -13.71 -8.25 -1.20
CA PHE A 293 -13.15 -6.91 -1.00
C PHE A 293 -13.80 -6.21 0.20
N CYS A 294 -15.12 -6.24 0.33
CA CYS A 294 -15.81 -5.67 1.50
C CYS A 294 -15.33 -6.26 2.83
N ILE A 295 -15.11 -7.57 2.88
CA ILE A 295 -14.62 -8.24 4.09
C ILE A 295 -13.18 -7.83 4.39
N ILE A 296 -12.30 -7.81 3.39
CA ILE A 296 -10.90 -7.40 3.55
C ILE A 296 -10.82 -5.94 4.00
N ASP A 297 -11.56 -5.02 3.35
CA ASP A 297 -11.56 -3.59 3.69
C ASP A 297 -12.07 -3.36 5.12
N MET A 298 -13.09 -4.11 5.51
CA MET A 298 -13.63 -4.05 6.87
C MET A 298 -12.57 -4.47 7.90
N PHE A 299 -11.85 -5.57 7.66
CA PHE A 299 -10.80 -6.04 8.56
C PHE A 299 -9.59 -5.09 8.58
N ASP A 300 -9.16 -4.60 7.43
CA ASP A 300 -8.04 -3.66 7.33
C ASP A 300 -8.36 -2.35 8.08
N THR A 301 -9.54 -1.80 7.86
CA THR A 301 -10.00 -0.60 8.57
C THR A 301 -10.07 -0.79 10.09
N ILE A 302 -10.59 -1.94 10.56
CA ILE A 302 -10.66 -2.23 12.00
C ILE A 302 -9.26 -2.39 12.58
N GLY A 303 -8.41 -3.18 11.92
CA GLY A 303 -7.05 -3.44 12.37
C GLY A 303 -6.22 -2.17 12.49
N THR A 304 -6.30 -1.31 11.49
CA THR A 304 -5.55 -0.05 11.45
C THR A 304 -6.11 1.00 12.42
N LEU A 305 -7.43 1.19 12.48
CA LEU A 305 -8.05 2.15 13.40
C LEU A 305 -7.87 1.75 14.86
N VAL A 306 -8.17 0.50 15.21
CA VAL A 306 -8.02 0.02 16.59
C VAL A 306 -6.53 0.02 17.00
N GLY A 307 -5.65 -0.42 16.10
CA GLY A 307 -4.20 -0.45 16.37
C GLY A 307 -3.61 0.94 16.58
N THR A 308 -3.96 1.91 15.73
CA THR A 308 -3.47 3.30 15.84
C THR A 308 -4.10 4.03 17.02
N ALA A 309 -5.40 3.88 17.23
CA ALA A 309 -6.11 4.50 18.34
C ALA A 309 -5.64 3.98 19.70
N SER A 310 -5.38 2.68 19.81
CA SER A 310 -4.84 2.08 21.03
C SER A 310 -3.47 2.66 21.37
N ARG A 311 -2.58 2.79 20.38
CA ARG A 311 -1.26 3.42 20.58
C ARG A 311 -1.33 4.91 20.90
N ALA A 312 -2.34 5.61 20.40
CA ALA A 312 -2.59 7.02 20.66
C ALA A 312 -3.31 7.26 22.02
N GLY A 313 -3.66 6.21 22.77
CA GLY A 313 -4.41 6.33 24.03
C GLY A 313 -5.85 6.84 23.84
N MET A 314 -6.42 6.66 22.64
CA MET A 314 -7.78 7.10 22.29
C MET A 314 -8.85 6.04 22.52
N VAL A 315 -8.47 4.89 23.08
CA VAL A 315 -9.35 3.73 23.32
C VAL A 315 -9.66 3.64 24.81
N ASP A 316 -10.91 3.33 25.15
CA ASP A 316 -11.32 3.06 26.54
C ASP A 316 -10.82 1.68 27.03
N LYS A 317 -11.11 1.36 28.31
CA LYS A 317 -10.66 0.10 28.91
C LYS A 317 -11.25 -1.14 28.25
N ASP A 318 -12.34 -0.98 27.52
CA ASP A 318 -13.05 -2.05 26.81
C ASP A 318 -12.66 -2.16 25.33
N GLY A 319 -11.67 -1.36 24.89
CA GLY A 319 -11.17 -1.37 23.52
C GLY A 319 -12.03 -0.58 22.54
N ASN A 320 -12.99 0.23 23.03
CA ASN A 320 -13.85 1.04 22.19
C ASN A 320 -13.33 2.47 22.07
N MET A 321 -13.47 3.07 20.90
CA MET A 321 -13.18 4.50 20.70
C MET A 321 -14.42 5.33 21.06
N PRO A 322 -14.36 6.24 22.05
CA PRO A 322 -15.45 7.15 22.32
C PRO A 322 -15.73 8.03 21.07
N ARG A 323 -16.97 8.05 20.61
CA ARG A 323 -17.41 8.80 19.44
C ARG A 323 -16.92 8.30 18.07
N MET A 324 -16.82 7.01 17.87
CA MET A 324 -16.76 6.41 16.53
C MET A 324 -18.19 6.37 15.95
N ARG A 325 -18.72 7.55 15.62
CA ARG A 325 -19.97 7.70 14.88
C ARG A 325 -19.73 8.42 13.58
#